data_aba3e18f8307f1cb08159d3a7c1a2733
#
_entry.id   aba3e18f8307f1cb08159d3a7c1a2733
#
_cell.length_a   1.000
_cell.length_b   1.000
_cell.length_c   1.000
_cell.angle_alpha   90.00
_cell.angle_beta   90.00
_cell.angle_gamma   90.00
#
_symmetry.space_group_name_H-M   'P 1'
#
loop_
_entity.id
_entity.type
_entity.pdbx_description
1 polymer ?
#
loop_
_entity_poly.entity_id
_entity_poly.type
_entity_poly.pdbx_seq_one_letter_code
_entity_poly.pdbx_strand_id
1 'polypeptide(L)'
;MVQSTHFVGDVSTRTGLEGLEIADDVTILVAPDLMSAYMQGMIDKDGVKAVQLAMMAHCERVRGRMAIIDPLPDMTPQEVKKWREKDANYDSQAAALYYPWVKVSGADGKPLAIPPSGHMAGIWARNDTERGVHKAPANEVVRGALDPVTQVTKGEQDTLNPSGINCIRTFTGMGV
;
A
#
# COMPACT_ATOMS: atom_id res chain seq x y z
N MET A 1 7.80 -15.20 -16.66
CA MET A 1 8.14 -13.97 -15.90
C MET A 1 6.98 -13.00 -16.09
N VAL A 2 6.45 -12.42 -15.03
CA VAL A 2 5.38 -11.40 -15.09
C VAL A 2 6.04 -10.07 -15.39
N GLN A 3 5.54 -9.32 -16.36
CA GLN A 3 6.02 -7.98 -16.70
C GLN A 3 5.11 -6.92 -16.06
N SER A 4 5.65 -5.74 -15.79
CA SER A 4 4.86 -4.60 -15.28
C SER A 4 3.67 -4.28 -16.18
N THR A 5 3.80 -4.46 -17.49
CA THR A 5 2.72 -4.27 -18.48
C THR A 5 1.50 -5.16 -18.24
N HIS A 6 1.64 -6.32 -17.61
CA HIS A 6 0.51 -7.18 -17.28
C HIS A 6 -0.35 -6.59 -16.15
N PHE A 7 0.26 -5.85 -15.22
CA PHE A 7 -0.46 -5.11 -14.18
C PHE A 7 -1.05 -3.80 -14.71
N VAL A 8 -0.27 -3.09 -15.53
CA VAL A 8 -0.70 -1.79 -16.09
C VAL A 8 -1.84 -1.98 -17.08
N GLY A 9 -1.73 -2.93 -17.99
CA GLY A 9 -2.76 -3.21 -18.98
C GLY A 9 -2.90 -2.11 -20.03
N ASP A 10 -4.11 -2.00 -20.59
CA ASP A 10 -4.41 -1.06 -21.68
C ASP A 10 -5.88 -0.62 -21.65
N VAL A 11 -6.14 0.66 -21.89
CA VAL A 11 -7.48 1.27 -21.88
C VAL A 11 -8.37 0.68 -22.96
N SER A 12 -7.84 0.49 -24.16
CA SER A 12 -8.62 0.06 -25.33
C SER A 12 -9.09 -1.39 -25.21
N THR A 13 -8.28 -2.24 -24.61
CA THR A 13 -8.59 -3.64 -24.35
C THR A 13 -9.24 -3.86 -22.96
N ARG A 14 -9.37 -2.80 -22.18
CA ARG A 14 -9.95 -2.81 -20.82
C ARG A 14 -9.28 -3.83 -19.89
N THR A 15 -7.96 -3.85 -19.90
CA THR A 15 -7.17 -4.76 -19.10
C THR A 15 -6.34 -4.02 -18.06
N GLY A 16 -5.99 -4.73 -16.95
CA GLY A 16 -5.14 -4.21 -15.89
C GLY A 16 -5.65 -2.91 -15.26
N LEU A 17 -4.72 -2.14 -14.73
CA LEU A 17 -4.96 -0.84 -14.09
C LEU A 17 -5.64 0.17 -15.06
N GLU A 18 -5.13 0.27 -16.27
CA GLU A 18 -5.65 1.23 -17.25
C GLU A 18 -7.09 0.89 -17.68
N GLY A 19 -7.46 -0.40 -17.65
CA GLY A 19 -8.83 -0.85 -17.89
C GLY A 19 -9.85 -0.33 -16.86
N LEU A 20 -9.40 0.11 -15.68
CA LEU A 20 -10.28 0.69 -14.65
C LEU A 20 -10.74 2.12 -14.99
N GLU A 21 -10.22 2.73 -16.06
CA GLU A 21 -10.60 4.10 -16.43
C GLU A 21 -12.12 4.24 -16.66
N ILE A 22 -12.77 3.17 -17.12
CA ILE A 22 -14.23 3.15 -17.36
C ILE A 22 -15.08 3.03 -16.09
N ALA A 23 -14.48 2.78 -14.94
CA ALA A 23 -15.19 2.51 -13.68
C ALA A 23 -15.21 3.76 -12.80
N ASP A 24 -16.16 4.65 -13.02
CA ASP A 24 -16.24 5.96 -12.34
C ASP A 24 -16.42 5.88 -10.81
N ASP A 25 -16.91 4.75 -10.31
CA ASP A 25 -17.15 4.49 -8.88
C ASP A 25 -15.93 4.01 -8.11
N VAL A 26 -14.82 3.69 -8.80
CA VAL A 26 -13.56 3.26 -8.16
C VAL A 26 -12.83 4.48 -7.62
N THR A 27 -12.62 4.52 -6.30
CA THR A 27 -11.93 5.62 -5.62
C THR A 27 -10.61 5.21 -4.96
N ILE A 28 -10.43 3.93 -4.64
CA ILE A 28 -9.23 3.39 -3.97
C ILE A 28 -8.63 2.30 -4.84
N LEU A 29 -7.33 2.42 -5.13
CA LEU A 29 -6.57 1.41 -5.88
C LEU A 29 -5.55 0.74 -4.97
N VAL A 30 -5.50 -0.59 -5.01
CA VAL A 30 -4.50 -1.41 -4.32
C VAL A 30 -4.05 -2.54 -5.25
N ALA A 31 -2.81 -2.98 -5.13
CA ALA A 31 -2.27 -4.09 -5.90
C ALA A 31 -1.40 -5.02 -5.01
N PRO A 32 -1.98 -5.67 -3.98
CA PRO A 32 -1.21 -6.53 -3.07
C PRO A 32 -0.57 -7.72 -3.80
N ASP A 33 -1.15 -8.21 -4.88
CA ASP A 33 -0.59 -9.30 -5.71
C ASP A 33 0.75 -8.94 -6.36
N LEU A 34 1.05 -7.66 -6.52
CA LEU A 34 2.34 -7.18 -6.98
C LEU A 34 3.47 -7.64 -6.04
N MET A 35 3.20 -7.59 -4.73
CA MET A 35 4.15 -8.07 -3.73
C MET A 35 4.27 -9.59 -3.75
N SER A 36 3.18 -10.31 -3.98
CA SER A 36 3.21 -11.76 -4.16
C SER A 36 4.05 -12.16 -5.38
N ALA A 37 3.89 -11.47 -6.49
CA ALA A 37 4.71 -11.69 -7.70
C ALA A 37 6.20 -11.39 -7.45
N TYR A 38 6.50 -10.34 -6.69
CA TYR A 38 7.87 -10.01 -6.30
C TYR A 38 8.50 -11.10 -5.42
N MET A 39 7.80 -11.53 -4.37
CA MET A 39 8.28 -12.59 -3.46
C MET A 39 8.53 -13.93 -4.19
N GLN A 40 7.76 -14.20 -5.23
CA GLN A 40 7.92 -15.40 -6.08
C GLN A 40 9.00 -15.22 -7.16
N GLY A 41 9.69 -14.08 -7.22
CA GLY A 41 10.70 -13.79 -8.24
C GLY A 41 10.14 -13.63 -9.64
N MET A 42 8.82 -13.43 -9.78
CA MET A 42 8.17 -13.24 -11.07
C MET A 42 8.36 -11.82 -11.62
N ILE A 43 8.54 -10.84 -10.75
CA ILE A 43 8.82 -9.44 -11.08
C ILE A 43 9.94 -8.94 -10.17
N ASP A 44 10.80 -8.06 -10.67
CA ASP A 44 11.90 -7.47 -9.92
C ASP A 44 11.52 -6.10 -9.28
N LYS A 45 12.48 -5.49 -8.59
CA LYS A 45 12.28 -4.17 -7.94
C LYS A 45 11.89 -3.07 -8.93
N ASP A 46 12.50 -3.08 -10.11
CA ASP A 46 12.22 -2.07 -11.13
C ASP A 46 10.82 -2.26 -11.71
N GLY A 47 10.39 -3.50 -11.89
CA GLY A 47 9.02 -3.84 -12.27
C GLY A 47 8.00 -3.42 -11.22
N VAL A 48 8.28 -3.64 -9.93
CA VAL A 48 7.42 -3.15 -8.84
C VAL A 48 7.31 -1.63 -8.87
N LYS A 49 8.45 -0.94 -8.97
CA LYS A 49 8.49 0.51 -9.10
C LYS A 49 7.66 1.01 -10.29
N ALA A 50 7.82 0.37 -11.45
CA ALA A 50 7.09 0.75 -12.67
C ALA A 50 5.57 0.63 -12.49
N VAL A 51 5.08 -0.44 -11.86
CA VAL A 51 3.64 -0.63 -11.59
C VAL A 51 3.14 0.42 -10.59
N GLN A 52 3.86 0.66 -9.49
CA GLN A 52 3.46 1.66 -8.49
C GLN A 52 3.45 3.08 -9.05
N LEU A 53 4.43 3.44 -9.89
CA LEU A 53 4.41 4.71 -10.62
C LEU A 53 3.22 4.82 -11.59
N ALA A 54 2.87 3.73 -12.27
CA ALA A 54 1.67 3.71 -13.13
C ALA A 54 0.38 3.88 -12.31
N MET A 55 0.28 3.29 -11.11
CA MET A 55 -0.85 3.51 -10.20
C MET A 55 -1.00 4.98 -9.80
N MET A 56 0.11 5.65 -9.47
CA MET A 56 0.13 7.08 -9.14
C MET A 56 -0.30 7.92 -10.34
N ALA A 57 0.32 7.70 -11.50
CA ALA A 57 0.01 8.43 -12.72
C ALA A 57 -1.46 8.25 -13.15
N HIS A 58 -2.01 7.05 -13.02
CA HIS A 58 -3.42 6.78 -13.28
C HIS A 58 -4.34 7.60 -12.34
N CYS A 59 -4.05 7.59 -11.03
CA CYS A 59 -4.85 8.34 -10.06
C CYS A 59 -4.76 9.87 -10.27
N GLU A 60 -3.60 10.39 -10.64
CA GLU A 60 -3.41 11.80 -10.96
C GLU A 60 -4.17 12.22 -12.25
N ARG A 61 -4.16 11.35 -13.26
CA ARG A 61 -4.83 11.59 -14.54
C ARG A 61 -6.35 11.51 -14.42
N VAL A 62 -6.87 10.44 -13.82
CA VAL A 62 -8.32 10.20 -13.72
C VAL A 62 -8.97 11.09 -12.67
N ARG A 63 -8.23 11.48 -11.63
CA ARG A 63 -8.70 12.26 -10.47
C ARG A 63 -9.80 11.55 -9.67
N GLY A 64 -9.96 11.95 -8.42
CA GLY A 64 -10.94 11.33 -7.52
C GLY A 64 -10.55 9.92 -7.06
N ARG A 65 -9.34 9.46 -7.39
CA ARG A 65 -8.78 8.17 -6.99
C ARG A 65 -7.51 8.34 -6.18
N MET A 66 -7.28 7.43 -5.25
CA MET A 66 -6.06 7.35 -4.46
C MET A 66 -5.47 5.95 -4.55
N ALA A 67 -4.17 5.87 -4.76
CA ALA A 67 -3.44 4.60 -4.69
C ALA A 67 -2.91 4.37 -3.26
N ILE A 68 -3.14 3.19 -2.71
CA ILE A 68 -2.44 2.74 -1.51
C ILE A 68 -1.37 1.76 -1.95
N ILE A 69 -0.11 2.13 -1.74
CA ILE A 69 1.04 1.36 -2.19
C ILE A 69 1.74 0.67 -1.04
N ASP A 70 2.32 -0.48 -1.33
CA ASP A 70 3.04 -1.31 -0.38
C ASP A 70 4.55 -1.14 -0.54
N PRO A 71 5.32 -1.11 0.56
CA PRO A 71 6.77 -1.23 0.50
C PRO A 71 7.16 -2.65 0.12
N LEU A 72 8.40 -2.83 -0.36
CA LEU A 72 8.95 -4.17 -0.53
C LEU A 72 8.98 -4.92 0.82
N PRO A 73 8.90 -6.26 0.80
CA PRO A 73 8.95 -7.05 2.04
C PRO A 73 10.27 -6.87 2.78
N ASP A 74 10.26 -7.14 4.07
CA ASP A 74 11.42 -7.23 4.97
C ASP A 74 12.29 -5.96 5.06
N MET A 75 11.78 -4.80 4.66
CA MET A 75 12.48 -3.52 4.80
C MET A 75 12.54 -3.06 6.25
N THR A 76 13.70 -2.59 6.68
CA THR A 76 13.88 -1.80 7.90
C THR A 76 13.29 -0.38 7.73
N PRO A 77 13.06 0.38 8.82
CA PRO A 77 12.63 1.78 8.73
C PRO A 77 13.54 2.66 7.86
N GLN A 78 14.85 2.44 7.92
CA GLN A 78 15.83 3.18 7.12
C GLN A 78 15.75 2.81 5.62
N GLU A 79 15.54 1.53 5.34
CA GLU A 79 15.44 1.04 3.96
C GLU A 79 14.15 1.50 3.29
N VAL A 80 13.01 1.47 3.97
CA VAL A 80 11.76 1.97 3.39
C VAL A 80 11.82 3.48 3.13
N LYS A 81 12.47 4.24 4.01
CA LYS A 81 12.74 5.66 3.78
C LYS A 81 13.61 5.89 2.55
N LYS A 82 14.74 5.16 2.47
CA LYS A 82 15.64 5.22 1.31
C LYS A 82 14.92 4.82 0.02
N TRP A 83 14.11 3.77 0.06
CA TRP A 83 13.29 3.33 -1.06
C TRP A 83 12.38 4.44 -1.55
N ARG A 84 11.58 5.02 -0.65
CA ARG A 84 10.63 6.09 -1.00
C ARG A 84 11.32 7.33 -1.56
N GLU A 85 12.40 7.79 -0.91
CA GLU A 85 13.03 9.09 -1.21
C GLU A 85 14.05 9.04 -2.36
N LYS A 86 14.73 7.89 -2.54
CA LYS A 86 15.89 7.78 -3.45
C LYS A 86 15.69 6.73 -4.54
N ASP A 87 15.45 5.48 -4.15
CA ASP A 87 15.50 4.37 -5.09
C ASP A 87 14.25 4.37 -6.00
N ALA A 88 13.07 4.50 -5.42
CA ALA A 88 11.82 4.66 -6.15
C ALA A 88 11.52 6.13 -6.47
N ASN A 89 11.92 7.03 -5.59
CA ASN A 89 11.72 8.48 -5.69
C ASN A 89 10.24 8.83 -5.93
N TYR A 90 9.37 8.27 -5.10
CA TYR A 90 7.93 8.53 -5.20
C TYR A 90 7.60 9.94 -4.71
N ASP A 91 6.87 10.69 -5.53
CA ASP A 91 6.33 12.00 -5.17
C ASP A 91 4.96 12.17 -5.86
N SER A 92 3.89 11.92 -5.13
CA SER A 92 2.53 11.98 -5.63
C SER A 92 1.55 12.32 -4.51
N GLN A 93 0.68 13.29 -4.77
CA GLN A 93 -0.44 13.60 -3.89
C GLN A 93 -1.61 12.60 -4.01
N ALA A 94 -1.58 11.73 -5.01
CA ALA A 94 -2.61 10.73 -5.29
C ALA A 94 -2.24 9.34 -4.78
N ALA A 95 -1.23 9.24 -3.88
CA ALA A 95 -0.81 7.96 -3.31
C ALA A 95 -0.51 8.07 -1.81
N ALA A 96 -0.69 6.96 -1.10
CA ALA A 96 -0.30 6.79 0.29
C ALA A 96 0.52 5.51 0.46
N LEU A 97 1.66 5.62 1.11
CA LEU A 97 2.53 4.49 1.46
C LEU A 97 2.36 4.17 2.94
N TYR A 98 2.07 2.90 3.25
CA TYR A 98 1.96 2.39 4.62
C TYR A 98 3.07 1.39 4.92
N TYR A 99 3.60 1.46 6.13
CA TYR A 99 4.68 0.60 6.62
C TYR A 99 4.50 0.33 8.13
N PRO A 100 4.86 -0.83 8.63
CA PRO A 100 5.34 -2.03 7.96
C PRO A 100 4.22 -2.93 7.43
N TRP A 101 4.59 -4.10 6.88
CA TRP A 101 3.67 -5.20 6.62
C TRP A 101 3.03 -5.68 7.92
N VAL A 102 1.88 -6.34 7.80
CA VAL A 102 1.12 -6.86 8.95
C VAL A 102 1.08 -8.38 8.96
N LYS A 103 1.03 -8.96 10.15
CA LYS A 103 0.81 -10.39 10.35
C LYS A 103 -0.68 -10.65 10.53
N VAL A 104 -1.20 -11.64 9.83
CA VAL A 104 -2.58 -12.13 9.96
C VAL A 104 -2.58 -13.63 10.27
N SER A 105 -3.71 -14.19 10.67
CA SER A 105 -3.85 -15.63 10.80
C SER A 105 -3.93 -16.26 9.41
N GLY A 106 -2.97 -17.11 9.07
CA GLY A 106 -3.01 -17.92 7.86
C GLY A 106 -4.06 -19.03 7.94
N ALA A 107 -4.33 -19.68 6.81
CA ALA A 107 -5.28 -20.79 6.72
C ALA A 107 -4.90 -21.98 7.60
N ASP A 108 -3.63 -22.17 7.89
CA ASP A 108 -3.09 -23.19 8.79
C ASP A 108 -3.01 -22.74 10.26
N GLY A 109 -3.55 -21.58 10.58
CA GLY A 109 -3.52 -20.96 11.92
C GLY A 109 -2.19 -20.31 12.29
N LYS A 110 -1.19 -20.35 11.42
CA LYS A 110 0.11 -19.68 11.65
C LYS A 110 0.08 -18.23 11.20
N PRO A 111 0.87 -17.36 11.84
CA PRO A 111 1.01 -15.99 11.37
C PRO A 111 1.58 -15.93 9.95
N LEU A 112 0.90 -15.20 9.08
CA LEU A 112 1.32 -14.93 7.71
C LEU A 112 1.56 -13.42 7.57
N ALA A 113 2.72 -13.03 7.05
CA ALA A 113 3.02 -11.64 6.70
C ALA A 113 2.39 -11.28 5.36
N ILE A 114 1.64 -10.19 5.35
CA ILE A 114 1.00 -9.67 4.13
C ILE A 114 1.22 -8.16 3.99
N PRO A 115 1.18 -7.63 2.74
CA PRO A 115 1.27 -6.20 2.51
C PRO A 115 0.04 -5.48 3.11
N PRO A 116 0.21 -4.25 3.63
CA PRO A 116 -0.83 -3.56 4.38
C PRO A 116 -1.94 -2.95 3.52
N SER A 117 -1.75 -2.75 2.21
CA SER A 117 -2.66 -1.97 1.36
C SER A 117 -4.11 -2.43 1.41
N GLY A 118 -4.37 -3.74 1.41
CA GLY A 118 -5.72 -4.28 1.50
C GLY A 118 -6.44 -3.91 2.81
N HIS A 119 -5.72 -3.99 3.95
CA HIS A 119 -6.25 -3.58 5.25
C HIS A 119 -6.50 -2.07 5.30
N MET A 120 -5.58 -1.29 4.74
CA MET A 120 -5.70 0.17 4.69
C MET A 120 -6.87 0.60 3.81
N ALA A 121 -7.09 -0.06 2.67
CA ALA A 121 -8.29 0.18 1.84
C ALA A 121 -9.58 -0.08 2.62
N GLY A 122 -9.62 -1.17 3.40
CA GLY A 122 -10.76 -1.46 4.28
C GLY A 122 -10.98 -0.42 5.37
N ILE A 123 -9.89 0.12 5.95
CA ILE A 123 -9.96 1.22 6.92
C ILE A 123 -10.49 2.50 6.26
N TRP A 124 -9.96 2.85 5.09
CA TRP A 124 -10.41 4.03 4.35
C TRP A 124 -11.90 3.96 4.02
N ALA A 125 -12.33 2.85 3.42
CA ALA A 125 -13.75 2.66 3.08
C ALA A 125 -14.66 2.74 4.31
N ARG A 126 -14.26 2.15 5.44
CA ARG A 126 -15.01 2.22 6.70
C ARG A 126 -15.04 3.65 7.23
N ASN A 127 -13.91 4.34 7.27
CA ASN A 127 -13.82 5.73 7.73
C ASN A 127 -14.70 6.66 6.88
N ASP A 128 -14.65 6.50 5.56
CA ASP A 128 -15.45 7.30 4.62
C ASP A 128 -16.95 7.07 4.83
N THR A 129 -17.35 5.84 5.10
CA THR A 129 -18.75 5.49 5.37
C THR A 129 -19.24 6.02 6.73
N GLU A 130 -18.41 5.90 7.78
CA GLU A 130 -18.81 6.23 9.15
C GLU A 130 -18.63 7.71 9.49
N ARG A 131 -17.62 8.37 8.90
CA ARG A 131 -17.19 9.72 9.27
C ARG A 131 -17.10 10.71 8.11
N GLY A 132 -17.15 10.21 6.87
CA GLY A 132 -17.01 10.99 5.65
C GLY A 132 -15.56 11.17 5.20
N VAL A 133 -15.40 11.42 3.91
CA VAL A 133 -14.11 11.54 3.21
C VAL A 133 -13.20 12.67 3.70
N HIS A 134 -13.78 13.64 4.43
CA HIS A 134 -13.03 14.76 5.00
C HIS A 134 -12.20 14.38 6.24
N LYS A 135 -12.51 13.23 6.86
CA LYS A 135 -11.78 12.73 8.04
C LYS A 135 -10.62 11.85 7.59
N ALA A 136 -9.40 12.24 7.91
CA ALA A 136 -8.23 11.40 7.67
C ALA A 136 -8.37 10.05 8.40
N PRO A 137 -8.07 8.92 7.74
CA PRO A 137 -8.14 7.57 8.33
C PRO A 137 -6.93 7.30 9.24
N ALA A 138 -6.78 8.10 10.29
CA ALA A 138 -5.68 8.01 11.25
C ALA A 138 -6.18 7.48 12.59
N ASN A 139 -5.32 6.79 13.32
CA ASN A 139 -5.61 6.17 14.62
C ASN A 139 -6.77 5.17 14.56
N GLU A 140 -6.84 4.41 13.49
CA GLU A 140 -7.82 3.36 13.27
C GLU A 140 -7.21 1.98 13.53
N VAL A 141 -7.98 1.09 14.14
CA VAL A 141 -7.54 -0.29 14.38
C VAL A 141 -7.51 -1.08 13.08
N VAL A 142 -6.41 -1.78 12.82
CA VAL A 142 -6.24 -2.69 11.69
C VAL A 142 -6.90 -4.03 12.02
N ARG A 143 -8.20 -4.14 11.75
CA ARG A 143 -8.99 -5.33 12.08
C ARG A 143 -8.44 -6.55 11.33
N GLY A 144 -8.25 -7.65 12.06
CA GLY A 144 -7.70 -8.90 11.51
C GLY A 144 -6.18 -8.98 11.52
N ALA A 145 -5.47 -7.87 11.78
CA ALA A 145 -4.04 -7.93 12.01
C ALA A 145 -3.74 -8.42 13.43
N LEU A 146 -2.75 -9.31 13.53
CA LEU A 146 -2.25 -9.84 14.81
C LEU A 146 -1.14 -8.94 15.37
N ASP A 147 -0.24 -8.49 14.48
CA ASP A 147 0.92 -7.67 14.84
C ASP A 147 1.54 -7.06 13.57
N PRO A 148 2.24 -5.94 13.62
CA PRO A 148 3.09 -5.50 12.53
C PRO A 148 4.33 -6.42 12.42
N VAL A 149 4.86 -6.60 11.21
CA VAL A 149 6.07 -7.41 10.99
C VAL A 149 7.28 -6.79 11.71
N THR A 150 7.34 -5.46 11.72
CA THR A 150 8.39 -4.67 12.40
C THR A 150 7.74 -3.73 13.39
N GLN A 151 8.20 -3.73 14.64
CA GLN A 151 7.75 -2.76 15.64
C GLN A 151 8.43 -1.42 15.38
N VAL A 152 7.65 -0.42 14.96
CA VAL A 152 8.14 0.94 14.71
C VAL A 152 8.10 1.73 16.02
N THR A 153 9.25 2.22 16.45
CA THR A 153 9.37 3.08 17.61
C THR A 153 8.85 4.50 17.32
N LYS A 154 8.60 5.28 18.37
CA LYS A 154 8.22 6.68 18.20
C LYS A 154 9.27 7.48 17.42
N GLY A 155 10.55 7.29 17.75
CA GLY A 155 11.65 7.99 17.06
C GLY A 155 11.75 7.66 15.57
N GLU A 156 11.52 6.39 15.21
CA GLU A 156 11.45 5.98 13.81
C GLU A 156 10.23 6.59 13.11
N GLN A 157 9.06 6.58 13.74
CA GLN A 157 7.87 7.24 13.21
C GLN A 157 8.11 8.74 12.96
N ASP A 158 8.74 9.43 13.92
CA ASP A 158 9.06 10.86 13.81
C ASP A 158 10.03 11.14 12.62
N THR A 159 10.78 10.12 12.18
CA THR A 159 11.66 10.18 11.02
C THR A 159 10.95 9.81 9.72
N LEU A 160 10.00 8.89 9.77
CA LEU A 160 9.29 8.38 8.58
C LEU A 160 8.13 9.28 8.14
N ASN A 161 7.39 9.86 9.09
CA ASN A 161 6.24 10.71 8.80
C ASN A 161 6.58 11.91 7.89
N PRO A 162 7.66 12.67 8.11
CA PRO A 162 8.05 13.76 7.21
C PRO A 162 8.38 13.30 5.78
N SER A 163 8.75 12.02 5.64
CA SER A 163 8.98 11.38 4.34
C SER A 163 7.69 10.87 3.67
N GLY A 164 6.51 11.16 4.23
CA GLY A 164 5.22 10.71 3.69
C GLY A 164 4.97 9.20 3.85
N ILE A 165 5.59 8.57 4.85
CA ILE A 165 5.39 7.14 5.16
C ILE A 165 4.48 7.04 6.38
N ASN A 166 3.30 6.43 6.19
CA ASN A 166 2.32 6.22 7.25
C ASN A 166 2.68 4.97 8.05
N CYS A 167 2.91 5.15 9.36
CA CYS A 167 3.37 4.06 10.21
C CYS A 167 2.21 3.30 10.85
N ILE A 168 2.24 1.97 10.71
CA ILE A 168 1.37 1.04 11.44
C ILE A 168 2.10 0.64 12.72
N ARG A 169 1.45 0.80 13.87
CA ARG A 169 2.05 0.54 15.18
C ARG A 169 1.08 -0.20 16.09
N THR A 170 1.63 -1.01 16.98
CA THR A 170 0.87 -1.62 18.06
C THR A 170 0.88 -0.71 19.28
N PHE A 171 -0.29 -0.54 19.89
CA PHE A 171 -0.44 0.16 21.18
C PHE A 171 -1.01 -0.80 22.21
N THR A 172 -0.40 -0.83 23.40
CA THR A 172 -0.83 -1.70 24.49
C THR A 172 -2.31 -1.49 24.82
N GLY A 173 -3.11 -2.55 24.70
CA GLY A 173 -4.54 -2.53 24.98
C GLY A 173 -5.43 -2.02 23.82
N MET A 174 -4.86 -1.57 22.70
CA MET A 174 -5.64 -1.09 21.56
C MET A 174 -5.47 -1.95 20.30
N GLY A 175 -4.45 -2.84 20.27
CA GLY A 175 -4.12 -3.64 19.09
C GLY A 175 -3.24 -2.90 18.07
N VAL A 176 -3.27 -3.37 16.84
CA VAL A 176 -2.50 -2.83 15.70
C VAL A 176 -3.25 -1.68 15.06
#